data_c41c46ca78012cfa898c168613ea228e
#
_entry.id   c41c46ca78012cfa898c168613ea228e
#
_cell.length_a   1.000
_cell.length_b   1.000
_cell.length_c   1.000
_cell.angle_alpha   90.00
_cell.angle_beta   90.00
_cell.angle_gamma   90.00
#
_symmetry.space_group_name_H-M   'P 1'
#
loop_
_entity.id
_entity.type
_entity.pdbx_description
1 polymer ?
#
loop_
_entity_poly.entity_id
_entity_poly.type
_entity_poly.pdbx_seq_one_letter_code
_entity_poly.pdbx_strand_id
1 'polypeptide(L)'
;MTAVKSLMPYMPRFDTAVVPPWYSCGLSFLAFADPDAEVTGLDRIPRDQWPPTSITHFAFQIMVGLGTLMAAVGAGFLLLRWRRPQLLNHRAVLSVITACTPLGFLAVEAGWTVTEVGRQPWIIYGVMRTADAVSPMPGLQWSFFSIMAVYGLLGAVTWFVVVRLIRANERAVGMREQEPSALRAEAAHG
;
A
#
# COMPACT_ATOMS: atom_id res chain seq x y z
N MET A 1 -30.62 3.00 7.99
CA MET A 1 -30.14 4.37 8.37
C MET A 1 -29.29 4.39 9.63
N THR A 2 -29.42 3.42 10.51
CA THR A 2 -28.72 3.35 11.81
C THR A 2 -27.23 3.00 11.67
N ALA A 3 -26.86 2.15 10.72
CA ALA A 3 -25.48 1.67 10.54
C ALA A 3 -24.45 2.76 10.18
N VAL A 4 -24.86 3.81 9.47
CA VAL A 4 -23.96 4.92 9.10
C VAL A 4 -23.77 5.90 10.27
N LYS A 5 -24.79 6.09 11.13
CA LYS A 5 -24.69 6.93 12.32
C LYS A 5 -23.65 6.41 13.31
N SER A 6 -23.44 5.12 13.38
CA SER A 6 -22.59 4.47 14.37
C SER A 6 -21.11 4.44 14.01
N LEU A 7 -20.79 4.57 12.73
CA LEU A 7 -19.40 4.74 12.27
C LEU A 7 -18.91 6.20 12.41
N MET A 8 -19.77 7.12 12.84
CA MET A 8 -19.53 8.56 12.80
C MET A 8 -19.20 9.30 14.13
N PRO A 9 -18.84 8.68 15.26
CA PRO A 9 -18.47 9.49 16.42
C PRO A 9 -17.17 10.29 16.25
N TYR A 10 -16.41 10.00 15.20
CA TYR A 10 -15.13 10.67 14.90
C TYR A 10 -15.14 11.49 13.59
N MET A 11 -16.20 11.43 12.81
CA MET A 11 -16.38 12.39 11.73
C MET A 11 -17.05 13.65 12.29
N PRO A 12 -16.63 14.87 11.85
CA PRO A 12 -17.38 16.07 12.12
C PRO A 12 -18.84 15.77 11.76
N ARG A 13 -19.78 16.12 12.65
CA ARG A 13 -21.22 15.84 12.52
C ARG A 13 -21.67 16.17 11.10
N PHE A 14 -21.59 15.20 10.21
CA PHE A 14 -22.33 15.27 8.97
C PHE A 14 -23.78 15.06 9.36
N ASP A 15 -24.58 16.07 9.12
CA ASP A 15 -26.00 16.00 9.32
C ASP A 15 -26.51 14.79 8.52
N THR A 16 -27.08 13.81 9.19
CA THR A 16 -27.49 12.52 8.60
C THR A 16 -28.54 12.68 7.49
N ALA A 17 -29.09 13.89 7.34
CA ALA A 17 -29.96 14.28 6.24
C ALA A 17 -29.28 14.34 4.87
N VAL A 18 -27.95 14.36 4.83
CA VAL A 18 -27.15 14.55 3.59
C VAL A 18 -26.51 13.25 3.09
N VAL A 19 -26.56 12.15 3.87
CA VAL A 19 -25.99 10.87 3.43
C VAL A 19 -26.95 10.17 2.48
N PRO A 20 -26.59 9.98 1.19
CA PRO A 20 -27.49 9.33 0.23
C PRO A 20 -27.84 7.91 0.68
N PRO A 21 -29.09 7.44 0.43
CA PRO A 21 -29.54 6.09 0.85
C PRO A 21 -28.65 4.96 0.33
N TRP A 22 -28.00 5.13 -0.82
CA TRP A 22 -27.08 4.13 -1.39
C TRP A 22 -25.83 3.90 -0.55
N TYR A 23 -25.43 4.83 0.33
CA TYR A 23 -24.27 4.68 1.21
C TYR A 23 -24.52 3.66 2.32
N SER A 24 -25.74 3.68 2.89
CA SER A 24 -26.13 2.70 3.91
C SER A 24 -26.36 1.31 3.32
N CYS A 25 -27.06 1.24 2.19
CA CYS A 25 -27.27 -0.02 1.47
C CYS A 25 -25.95 -0.63 0.95
N GLY A 26 -24.99 0.19 0.52
CA GLY A 26 -23.69 -0.27 0.05
C GLY A 26 -22.89 -1.02 1.12
N LEU A 27 -22.84 -0.50 2.36
CA LEU A 27 -22.16 -1.16 3.47
C LEU A 27 -22.85 -2.46 3.88
N SER A 28 -24.18 -2.46 3.95
CA SER A 28 -24.98 -3.65 4.27
C SER A 28 -24.81 -4.74 3.23
N PHE A 29 -24.83 -4.38 1.96
CA PHE A 29 -24.59 -5.32 0.85
C PHE A 29 -23.18 -5.92 0.87
N LEU A 30 -22.15 -5.08 1.12
CA LEU A 30 -20.76 -5.55 1.19
C LEU A 30 -20.50 -6.48 2.38
N ALA A 31 -21.17 -6.25 3.52
CA ALA A 31 -20.96 -7.03 4.72
C ALA A 31 -21.77 -8.35 4.74
N PHE A 32 -22.99 -8.33 4.20
CA PHE A 32 -23.95 -9.44 4.35
C PHE A 32 -24.54 -9.92 3.03
N ALA A 33 -24.17 -9.35 1.89
CA ALA A 33 -24.79 -9.57 0.59
C ALA A 33 -26.30 -9.27 0.57
N ASP A 34 -26.77 -8.45 1.51
CA ASP A 34 -28.16 -8.04 1.69
C ASP A 34 -28.20 -6.53 1.89
N PRO A 35 -28.89 -5.75 1.02
CA PRO A 35 -28.94 -4.30 1.11
C PRO A 35 -29.73 -3.78 2.34
N ASP A 36 -30.61 -4.61 2.87
CA ASP A 36 -31.49 -4.25 4.00
C ASP A 36 -30.95 -4.73 5.37
N ALA A 37 -29.82 -5.45 5.36
CA ALA A 37 -29.21 -5.95 6.59
C ALA A 37 -28.75 -4.82 7.52
N GLU A 38 -29.05 -4.92 8.81
CA GLU A 38 -28.61 -3.97 9.83
C GLU A 38 -27.18 -4.27 10.26
N VAL A 39 -26.24 -3.38 9.94
CA VAL A 39 -24.85 -3.46 10.40
C VAL A 39 -24.75 -2.91 11.82
N THR A 40 -24.26 -3.73 12.76
CA THR A 40 -24.04 -3.32 14.15
C THR A 40 -22.87 -2.33 14.21
N GLY A 41 -23.13 -1.15 14.73
CA GLY A 41 -22.13 -0.11 14.88
C GLY A 41 -21.33 -0.20 16.18
N LEU A 42 -20.20 0.52 16.22
CA LEU A 42 -19.32 0.59 17.39
C LEU A 42 -20.01 1.19 18.62
N ASP A 43 -21.05 2.01 18.46
CA ASP A 43 -21.84 2.58 19.54
C ASP A 43 -22.54 1.52 20.44
N ARG A 44 -22.79 0.32 19.88
CA ARG A 44 -23.35 -0.82 20.61
C ARG A 44 -22.30 -1.69 21.30
N ILE A 45 -21.03 -1.40 21.10
CA ILE A 45 -19.90 -2.15 21.67
C ILE A 45 -19.25 -1.33 22.78
N PRO A 46 -18.86 -1.92 23.92
CA PRO A 46 -18.15 -1.23 24.99
C PRO A 46 -16.84 -0.60 24.48
N ARG A 47 -16.51 0.59 24.98
CA ARG A 47 -15.36 1.37 24.50
C ARG A 47 -14.01 0.68 24.73
N ASP A 48 -13.90 -0.17 25.73
CA ASP A 48 -12.70 -0.99 26.01
C ASP A 48 -12.42 -2.06 24.96
N GLN A 49 -13.41 -2.32 24.09
CA GLN A 49 -13.31 -3.29 23.00
C GLN A 49 -13.15 -2.62 21.63
N TRP A 50 -13.04 -1.30 21.60
CA TRP A 50 -12.87 -0.58 20.34
C TRP A 50 -11.44 -0.68 19.84
N PRO A 51 -11.23 -0.89 18.53
CA PRO A 51 -9.93 -0.72 17.92
C PRO A 51 -9.52 0.76 17.94
N PRO A 52 -8.23 1.07 17.73
CA PRO A 52 -7.75 2.44 17.53
C PRO A 52 -8.29 3.02 16.21
N THR A 53 -9.54 3.50 16.24
CA THR A 53 -10.30 3.91 15.06
C THR A 53 -9.62 4.96 14.21
N SER A 54 -8.93 5.93 14.83
CA SER A 54 -8.21 6.98 14.09
C SER A 54 -7.10 6.42 13.22
N ILE A 55 -6.26 5.54 13.79
CA ILE A 55 -5.14 4.94 13.04
C ILE A 55 -5.67 4.08 11.89
N THR A 56 -6.65 3.22 12.19
CA THR A 56 -7.27 2.34 11.19
C THR A 56 -7.93 3.14 10.06
N HIS A 57 -8.62 4.24 10.41
CA HIS A 57 -9.29 5.09 9.43
C HIS A 57 -8.29 5.77 8.48
N PHE A 58 -7.25 6.41 9.02
CA PHE A 58 -6.23 7.05 8.19
C PHE A 58 -5.45 6.04 7.34
N ALA A 59 -5.08 4.90 7.90
CA ALA A 59 -4.41 3.84 7.15
C ALA A 59 -5.29 3.32 6.00
N PHE A 60 -6.60 3.15 6.24
CA PHE A 60 -7.55 2.77 5.20
C PHE A 60 -7.66 3.82 4.09
N GLN A 61 -7.74 5.10 4.43
CA GLN A 61 -7.78 6.18 3.43
C GLN A 61 -6.51 6.22 2.58
N ILE A 62 -5.33 6.05 3.20
CA ILE A 62 -4.05 6.00 2.49
C ILE A 62 -4.03 4.79 1.55
N MET A 63 -4.41 3.62 2.02
CA MET A 63 -4.46 2.39 1.21
C MET A 63 -5.35 2.57 -0.02
N VAL A 64 -6.59 3.00 0.18
CA VAL A 64 -7.57 3.20 -0.91
C VAL A 64 -7.14 4.33 -1.85
N GLY A 65 -6.65 5.44 -1.30
CA GLY A 65 -6.18 6.58 -2.08
C GLY A 65 -5.02 6.22 -2.99
N LEU A 66 -3.99 5.57 -2.44
CA LEU A 66 -2.83 5.11 -3.23
C LEU A 66 -3.23 4.03 -4.23
N GLY A 67 -4.07 3.07 -3.84
CA GLY A 67 -4.57 2.04 -4.74
C GLY A 67 -5.35 2.62 -5.93
N THR A 68 -6.23 3.58 -5.68
CA THR A 68 -7.01 4.27 -6.72
C THR A 68 -6.09 5.10 -7.63
N LEU A 69 -5.11 5.80 -7.06
CA LEU A 69 -4.12 6.55 -7.83
C LEU A 69 -3.33 5.63 -8.77
N MET A 70 -2.84 4.50 -8.26
CA MET A 70 -2.10 3.51 -9.06
C MET A 70 -2.98 2.90 -10.16
N ALA A 71 -4.23 2.60 -9.87
CA ALA A 71 -5.19 2.11 -10.85
C ALA A 71 -5.44 3.16 -11.96
N ALA A 72 -5.58 4.44 -11.59
CA ALA A 72 -5.75 5.53 -12.55
C ALA A 72 -4.51 5.71 -13.44
N VAL A 73 -3.30 5.66 -12.86
CA VAL A 73 -2.04 5.71 -13.62
C VAL A 73 -1.91 4.52 -14.57
N GLY A 74 -2.24 3.31 -14.09
CA GLY A 74 -2.24 2.10 -14.93
C GLY A 74 -3.23 2.18 -16.09
N ALA A 75 -4.45 2.62 -15.83
CA ALA A 75 -5.47 2.84 -16.85
C ALA A 75 -5.04 3.92 -17.86
N GLY A 76 -4.46 5.02 -17.37
CA GLY A 76 -3.88 6.07 -18.20
C GLY A 76 -2.76 5.56 -19.11
N PHE A 77 -1.87 4.73 -18.58
CA PHE A 77 -0.79 4.09 -19.34
C PHE A 77 -1.35 3.16 -20.44
N LEU A 78 -2.35 2.33 -20.12
CA LEU A 78 -3.00 1.45 -21.10
C LEU A 78 -3.70 2.24 -22.21
N LEU A 79 -4.40 3.31 -21.82
CA LEU A 79 -5.06 4.21 -22.79
C LEU A 79 -4.04 4.93 -23.69
N LEU A 80 -2.92 5.38 -23.11
CA LEU A 80 -1.84 6.03 -23.85
C LEU A 80 -1.18 5.03 -24.82
N ARG A 81 -0.95 3.78 -24.40
CA ARG A 81 -0.44 2.71 -25.25
C ARG A 81 -1.35 2.43 -26.44
N TRP A 82 -2.66 2.49 -26.22
CA TRP A 82 -3.63 2.22 -27.26
C TRP A 82 -3.78 3.40 -28.25
N ARG A 83 -3.78 4.64 -27.73
CA ARG A 83 -4.06 5.82 -28.57
C ARG A 83 -2.83 6.53 -29.09
N ARG A 84 -1.74 6.56 -28.33
CA ARG A 84 -0.52 7.32 -28.67
C ARG A 84 0.74 6.60 -28.18
N PRO A 85 1.12 5.47 -28.79
CA PRO A 85 2.26 4.66 -28.34
C PRO A 85 3.59 5.42 -28.38
N GLN A 86 3.71 6.44 -29.22
CA GLN A 86 4.93 7.26 -29.33
C GLN A 86 5.26 8.04 -28.04
N LEU A 87 4.23 8.33 -27.20
CA LEU A 87 4.42 9.07 -25.96
C LEU A 87 4.90 8.19 -24.79
N LEU A 88 4.93 6.87 -24.96
CA LEU A 88 5.36 5.95 -23.89
C LEU A 88 6.81 6.17 -23.48
N ASN A 89 7.67 6.55 -24.42
CA ASN A 89 9.10 6.84 -24.16
C ASN A 89 9.34 8.29 -23.70
N HIS A 90 8.27 9.08 -23.54
CA HIS A 90 8.42 10.45 -23.05
C HIS A 90 8.85 10.44 -21.57
N ARG A 91 9.85 11.29 -21.23
CA ARG A 91 10.43 11.34 -19.89
C ARG A 91 9.38 11.54 -18.79
N ALA A 92 8.35 12.36 -19.04
CA ALA A 92 7.28 12.59 -18.07
C ALA A 92 6.48 11.30 -17.74
N VAL A 93 6.17 10.48 -18.75
CA VAL A 93 5.45 9.20 -18.55
C VAL A 93 6.30 8.24 -17.73
N LEU A 94 7.58 8.11 -18.08
CA LEU A 94 8.52 7.27 -17.35
C LEU A 94 8.72 7.75 -15.91
N SER A 95 8.82 9.04 -15.68
CA SER A 95 8.94 9.63 -14.34
C SER A 95 7.72 9.34 -13.48
N VAL A 96 6.51 9.46 -14.03
CA VAL A 96 5.26 9.13 -13.30
C VAL A 96 5.24 7.65 -12.90
N ILE A 97 5.56 6.74 -13.82
CA ILE A 97 5.61 5.29 -13.53
C ILE A 97 6.64 4.99 -12.45
N THR A 98 7.84 5.57 -12.56
CA THR A 98 8.91 5.39 -11.58
C THR A 98 8.50 5.94 -10.20
N ALA A 99 7.87 7.11 -10.16
CA ALA A 99 7.37 7.70 -8.92
C ALA A 99 6.24 6.87 -8.27
N CYS A 100 5.46 6.12 -9.06
CA CYS A 100 4.43 5.23 -8.54
C CYS A 100 4.98 3.93 -7.92
N THR A 101 6.21 3.54 -8.24
CA THR A 101 6.80 2.29 -7.72
C THR A 101 6.79 2.19 -6.20
N PRO A 102 7.22 3.19 -5.41
CA PRO A 102 7.18 3.11 -3.95
C PRO A 102 5.76 3.20 -3.37
N LEU A 103 4.78 3.72 -4.13
CA LEU A 103 3.41 3.89 -3.65
C LEU A 103 2.71 2.56 -3.41
N GLY A 104 3.03 1.53 -4.21
CA GLY A 104 2.54 0.17 -4.01
C GLY A 104 2.95 -0.40 -2.66
N PHE A 105 4.20 -0.18 -2.27
CA PHE A 105 4.72 -0.58 -0.96
C PHE A 105 3.97 0.12 0.18
N LEU A 106 3.81 1.43 0.07
CA LEU A 106 3.07 2.22 1.06
C LEU A 106 1.60 1.80 1.17
N ALA A 107 0.97 1.45 0.05
CA ALA A 107 -0.41 0.95 0.05
C ALA A 107 -0.53 -0.41 0.76
N VAL A 108 0.44 -1.31 0.57
CA VAL A 108 0.49 -2.62 1.27
C VAL A 108 0.71 -2.43 2.76
N GLU A 109 1.65 -1.59 3.17
CA GLU A 109 1.91 -1.28 4.60
C GLU A 109 0.71 -0.63 5.27
N ALA A 110 0.04 0.29 4.57
CA ALA A 110 -1.21 0.88 5.07
C ALA A 110 -2.32 -0.17 5.22
N GLY A 111 -2.46 -1.08 4.25
CA GLY A 111 -3.42 -2.19 4.32
C GLY A 111 -3.11 -3.16 5.45
N TRP A 112 -1.84 -3.48 5.66
CA TRP A 112 -1.41 -4.30 6.79
C TRP A 112 -1.71 -3.63 8.15
N THR A 113 -1.45 -2.33 8.24
CA THR A 113 -1.82 -1.54 9.43
C THR A 113 -3.33 -1.60 9.70
N VAL A 114 -4.17 -1.51 8.67
CA VAL A 114 -5.63 -1.65 8.82
C VAL A 114 -6.00 -3.01 9.41
N THR A 115 -5.40 -4.09 8.92
CA THR A 115 -5.73 -5.45 9.36
C THR A 115 -5.23 -5.75 10.77
N GLU A 116 -4.02 -5.32 11.12
CA GLU A 116 -3.42 -5.65 12.42
C GLU A 116 -3.90 -4.70 13.53
N VAL A 117 -3.93 -3.40 13.28
CA VAL A 117 -4.37 -2.41 14.26
C VAL A 117 -5.90 -2.40 14.38
N GLY A 118 -6.60 -2.59 13.26
CA GLY A 118 -8.08 -2.65 13.25
C GLY A 118 -8.65 -3.87 13.93
N ARG A 119 -7.86 -4.92 14.12
CA ARG A 119 -8.25 -6.12 14.85
C ARG A 119 -8.22 -5.95 16.37
N GLN A 120 -7.39 -5.03 16.87
CA GLN A 120 -7.23 -4.82 18.32
C GLN A 120 -8.56 -4.40 18.99
N PRO A 121 -8.79 -4.77 20.26
CA PRO A 121 -7.93 -5.55 21.15
C PRO A 121 -8.10 -7.09 21.03
N TRP A 122 -8.76 -7.58 19.99
CA TRP A 122 -9.08 -8.99 19.81
C TRP A 122 -8.17 -9.65 18.77
N ILE A 123 -7.74 -10.89 19.03
CA ILE A 123 -7.23 -11.79 18.00
C ILE A 123 -8.41 -12.55 17.38
N ILE A 124 -9.26 -13.10 18.24
CA ILE A 124 -10.53 -13.73 17.83
C ILE A 124 -11.61 -13.08 18.66
N TYR A 125 -12.53 -12.38 18.01
CA TYR A 125 -13.58 -11.64 18.68
C TYR A 125 -14.39 -12.53 19.63
N GLY A 126 -14.54 -12.07 20.87
CA GLY A 126 -15.27 -12.77 21.94
C GLY A 126 -14.57 -14.01 22.52
N VAL A 127 -13.42 -14.45 21.97
CA VAL A 127 -12.71 -15.67 22.39
C VAL A 127 -11.35 -15.33 23.00
N MET A 128 -10.51 -14.58 22.31
CA MET A 128 -9.13 -14.33 22.73
C MET A 128 -8.71 -12.89 22.47
N ARG A 129 -8.27 -12.20 23.51
CA ARG A 129 -7.66 -10.87 23.41
C ARG A 129 -6.16 -10.97 23.08
N THR A 130 -5.62 -9.93 22.47
CA THR A 130 -4.18 -9.85 22.17
C THR A 130 -3.33 -9.93 23.43
N ALA A 131 -3.80 -9.33 24.54
CA ALA A 131 -3.09 -9.38 25.82
C ALA A 131 -2.98 -10.81 26.39
N ASP A 132 -3.96 -11.68 26.11
CA ASP A 132 -4.00 -13.05 26.61
C ASP A 132 -3.15 -14.00 25.74
N ALA A 133 -2.80 -13.57 24.55
CA ALA A 133 -2.03 -14.36 23.57
C ALA A 133 -0.52 -14.10 23.63
N VAL A 134 -0.06 -13.30 24.59
CA VAL A 134 1.38 -13.04 24.77
C VAL A 134 2.07 -14.33 25.19
N SER A 135 3.02 -14.78 24.37
CA SER A 135 3.80 -15.99 24.67
C SER A 135 4.66 -15.79 25.90
N PRO A 136 4.53 -16.60 26.95
CA PRO A 136 5.37 -16.51 28.15
C PRO A 136 6.78 -17.08 27.96
N MET A 137 7.22 -17.35 26.73
CA MET A 137 8.53 -17.95 26.44
C MET A 137 9.68 -17.03 26.81
N PRO A 138 10.60 -17.46 27.68
CA PRO A 138 11.81 -16.71 27.95
C PRO A 138 12.71 -16.70 26.70
N GLY A 139 13.35 -15.56 26.42
CA GLY A 139 14.32 -15.47 25.33
C GLY A 139 13.73 -15.11 23.95
N LEU A 140 12.44 -14.79 23.85
CA LEU A 140 11.81 -14.35 22.59
C LEU A 140 12.52 -13.17 21.94
N GLN A 141 13.12 -12.29 22.76
CA GLN A 141 13.93 -11.17 22.30
C GLN A 141 15.13 -11.60 21.44
N TRP A 142 15.77 -12.73 21.75
CA TRP A 142 16.90 -13.23 20.95
C TRP A 142 16.47 -13.71 19.57
N SER A 143 15.31 -14.37 19.50
CA SER A 143 14.69 -14.75 18.20
C SER A 143 14.37 -13.52 17.38
N PHE A 144 13.81 -12.47 17.99
CA PHE A 144 13.54 -11.22 17.31
C PHE A 144 14.82 -10.56 16.75
N PHE A 145 15.86 -10.41 17.56
CA PHE A 145 17.12 -9.84 17.08
C PHE A 145 17.81 -10.70 16.02
N SER A 146 17.72 -12.02 16.12
CA SER A 146 18.24 -12.93 15.09
C SER A 146 17.55 -12.73 13.76
N ILE A 147 16.22 -12.65 13.76
CA ILE A 147 15.43 -12.38 12.55
C ILE A 147 15.79 -11.01 11.98
N MET A 148 15.85 -9.97 12.80
CA MET A 148 16.23 -8.63 12.36
C MET A 148 17.64 -8.59 11.76
N ALA A 149 18.59 -9.32 12.34
CA ALA A 149 19.96 -9.42 11.81
C ALA A 149 20.00 -10.11 10.44
N VAL A 150 19.25 -11.21 10.28
CA VAL A 150 19.15 -11.92 8.98
C VAL A 150 18.54 -11.03 7.92
N TYR A 151 17.40 -10.36 8.21
CA TYR A 151 16.77 -9.45 7.25
C TYR A 151 17.65 -8.23 6.93
N GLY A 152 18.35 -7.68 7.93
CA GLY A 152 19.32 -6.60 7.73
C GLY A 152 20.47 -7.03 6.80
N LEU A 153 21.02 -8.23 7.00
CA LEU A 153 22.06 -8.79 6.14
C LEU A 153 21.55 -9.00 4.71
N LEU A 154 20.36 -9.62 4.54
CA LEU A 154 19.74 -9.81 3.24
C LEU A 154 19.49 -8.48 2.52
N GLY A 155 19.00 -7.47 3.24
CA GLY A 155 18.81 -6.12 2.72
C GLY A 155 20.12 -5.49 2.24
N ALA A 156 21.18 -5.59 3.04
CA ALA A 156 22.52 -5.09 2.68
C ALA A 156 23.09 -5.79 1.45
N VAL A 157 22.98 -7.12 1.38
CA VAL A 157 23.42 -7.91 0.21
C VAL A 157 22.62 -7.51 -1.02
N THR A 158 21.30 -7.43 -0.91
CA THR A 158 20.42 -7.01 -2.02
C THR A 158 20.79 -5.62 -2.52
N TRP A 159 20.95 -4.65 -1.62
CA TRP A 159 21.40 -3.30 -1.94
C TRP A 159 22.74 -3.30 -2.68
N PHE A 160 23.72 -4.04 -2.16
CA PHE A 160 25.04 -4.15 -2.76
C PHE A 160 24.96 -4.72 -4.19
N VAL A 161 24.20 -5.80 -4.37
CA VAL A 161 24.01 -6.44 -5.70
C VAL A 161 23.34 -5.49 -6.67
N VAL A 162 22.25 -4.82 -6.26
CA VAL A 162 21.53 -3.85 -7.10
C VAL A 162 22.45 -2.71 -7.54
N VAL A 163 23.17 -2.09 -6.60
CA VAL A 163 24.09 -1.00 -6.91
C VAL A 163 25.21 -1.48 -7.85
N ARG A 164 25.73 -2.68 -7.64
CA ARG A 164 26.73 -3.26 -8.53
C ARG A 164 26.21 -3.50 -9.93
N LEU A 165 24.98 -4.01 -10.07
CA LEU A 165 24.33 -4.23 -11.37
C LEU A 165 24.07 -2.91 -12.11
N ILE A 166 23.59 -1.88 -11.41
CA ILE A 166 23.37 -0.54 -12.00
C ILE A 166 24.69 0.00 -12.55
N ARG A 167 25.76 -0.01 -11.75
CA ARG A 167 27.08 0.48 -12.16
C ARG A 167 27.68 -0.34 -13.32
N ALA A 168 27.44 -1.66 -13.34
CA ALA A 168 27.89 -2.51 -14.43
C ALA A 168 27.14 -2.20 -15.73
N ASN A 169 25.83 -1.95 -15.65
CA ASN A 169 25.01 -1.58 -16.80
C ASN A 169 25.40 -0.20 -17.37
N GLU A 170 25.64 0.79 -16.51
CA GLU A 170 26.12 2.12 -16.93
C GLU A 170 27.44 2.04 -17.70
N ARG A 171 28.39 1.22 -17.23
CA ARG A 171 29.67 0.99 -17.93
C ARG A 171 29.46 0.32 -19.28
N ALA A 172 28.57 -0.67 -19.38
CA ALA A 172 28.25 -1.36 -20.61
C ALA A 172 27.61 -0.44 -21.66
N VAL A 173 26.71 0.45 -21.21
CA VAL A 173 26.09 1.45 -22.08
C VAL A 173 27.12 2.47 -22.57
N GLY A 174 27.97 3.00 -21.67
CA GLY A 174 29.02 3.95 -22.02
C GLY A 174 30.04 3.38 -23.03
N MET A 175 30.42 2.09 -22.93
CA MET A 175 31.29 1.43 -23.89
C MET A 175 30.63 1.28 -25.27
N ARG A 176 29.33 0.98 -25.33
CA ARG A 176 28.57 0.90 -26.60
C ARG A 176 28.44 2.25 -27.31
N GLU A 177 28.37 3.36 -26.58
CA GLU A 177 28.31 4.68 -27.17
C GLU A 177 29.66 5.16 -27.71
N GLN A 178 30.78 4.67 -27.18
CA GLN A 178 32.13 5.01 -27.62
C GLN A 178 32.58 4.22 -28.86
N GLU A 179 32.10 2.99 -29.06
CA GLU A 179 32.48 2.13 -30.17
C GLU A 179 32.20 2.72 -31.57
N PRO A 180 31.00 3.32 -31.85
CA PRO A 180 30.74 3.94 -33.15
C PRO A 180 31.56 5.21 -33.38
N SER A 181 31.94 5.94 -32.35
CA SER A 181 32.77 7.15 -32.47
C SER A 181 34.24 6.80 -32.80
N ALA A 182 34.78 5.73 -32.22
CA ALA A 182 36.11 5.24 -32.49
C ALA A 182 36.24 4.74 -33.94
N LEU A 183 35.29 3.95 -34.43
CA LEU A 183 35.26 3.46 -35.82
C LEU A 183 35.15 4.61 -36.85
N ARG A 184 34.39 5.68 -36.51
CA ARG A 184 34.30 6.86 -37.37
C ARG A 184 35.59 7.70 -37.38
N ALA A 185 36.30 7.77 -36.27
CA ALA A 185 37.57 8.47 -36.18
C ALA A 185 38.68 7.71 -37.00
N GLU A 186 38.69 6.38 -36.96
CA GLU A 186 39.60 5.54 -37.74
C GLU A 186 39.36 5.64 -39.26
N ALA A 187 38.08 5.66 -39.66
CA ALA A 187 37.68 5.86 -41.07
C ALA A 187 37.98 7.26 -41.64
N ALA A 188 38.17 8.26 -40.78
CA ALA A 188 38.51 9.62 -41.20
C ALA A 188 40.03 9.87 -41.36
N HIS A 189 40.87 8.96 -40.89
CA HIS A 189 42.34 9.03 -40.94
C HIS A 189 42.99 8.05 -41.92
N GLY A 190 42.21 7.19 -42.56
CA GLY A 190 42.65 6.29 -43.65
C GLY A 190 42.15 6.75 -45.00
#